data_c8a29d9f282be9e4f147112a608a49b0
#
_entry.id   c8a29d9f282be9e4f147112a608a49b0
#
_cell.length_a   1.000
_cell.length_b   1.000
_cell.length_c   1.000
_cell.angle_alpha   90.00
_cell.angle_beta   90.00
_cell.angle_gamma   90.00
#
_symmetry.space_group_name_H-M   'P 1'
#
loop_
_entity.id
_entity.type
_entity.pdbx_description
1 polymer ?
#
loop_
_entity_poly.entity_id
_entity_poly.type
_entity_poly.pdbx_seq_one_letter_code
_entity_poly.pdbx_strand_id
1 'polypeptide(L)'
;MMAKTKAELERVLSNPVEFIKRLKIIDKTGKLIALVPNAEQIEIIKALETGGETLILKGRQIGSSTIVAAYFFWKTYVSKEPTTFAILSHKLASSKHLLTMHKIFYDNLPKFLQKELEVSNTTELKFKDSGAKIIAVSAGAEGGIRSFTCSYLHMSEYAFSPNPEELKATALNALNNGQLVIESTANYFNDALHQEWVKWLRGEAKWNALFFPWFLHKEYSIDPDAGFKITEWEEELAKKFNLSLSQIAWRREKISKIGLDKFKREFPADIDDAYSQTGNVYFKQEDFGELDIVPVEPIEWNVFCRPDKDDVYSIGVDVAAGVNRDYSVIYVVSKKTYNCVAIYRSKLIVPTGLAKRIQEIATDYNKALVLVESNNFGNVVLNELRHLGYYNIWQQDSKDWLTTSKSKTEMFENLKSVIHDGYIRTIDMITYQELRALQLTDKGSVEIPDNMDSHADSALAMALSYVCLKSVTLKVKPFLPNWVNAKQVARTIQNTGAAIGQKRRY
;
A
#
# COMPACT_ATOMS: atom_id res chain seq x y z
N MET A 1 3.41 -33.59 -38.82
CA MET A 1 2.50 -34.40 -37.96
C MET A 1 1.13 -33.84 -38.12
N MET A 2 0.24 -34.59 -38.75
CA MET A 2 -1.13 -34.19 -39.09
C MET A 2 -1.97 -33.93 -37.85
N ALA A 3 -2.88 -32.93 -37.95
CA ALA A 3 -3.93 -32.71 -36.94
C ALA A 3 -4.69 -34.04 -36.73
N LYS A 4 -4.45 -34.67 -35.60
CA LYS A 4 -5.13 -35.92 -35.20
C LYS A 4 -6.56 -35.57 -34.84
N THR A 5 -7.47 -35.77 -35.67
CA THR A 5 -8.93 -35.68 -35.49
C THR A 5 -9.52 -34.32 -35.06
N LYS A 6 -10.68 -33.96 -35.61
CA LYS A 6 -11.46 -32.75 -35.21
C LYS A 6 -11.67 -32.68 -33.69
N ALA A 7 -11.89 -33.83 -33.03
CA ALA A 7 -12.06 -33.94 -31.59
C ALA A 7 -10.83 -33.53 -30.78
N GLU A 8 -9.61 -33.81 -31.25
CA GLU A 8 -8.38 -33.37 -30.58
C GLU A 8 -8.21 -31.85 -30.70
N LEU A 9 -8.51 -31.27 -31.85
CA LEU A 9 -8.49 -29.81 -32.05
C LEU A 9 -9.51 -29.12 -31.12
N GLU A 10 -10.73 -29.61 -31.04
CA GLU A 10 -11.76 -29.10 -30.16
C GLU A 10 -11.33 -29.19 -28.69
N ARG A 11 -10.72 -30.30 -28.27
CA ARG A 11 -10.17 -30.44 -26.91
C ARG A 11 -9.06 -29.40 -26.61
N VAL A 12 -8.14 -29.16 -27.54
CA VAL A 12 -7.07 -28.17 -27.36
C VAL A 12 -7.65 -26.77 -27.28
N LEU A 13 -8.60 -26.42 -28.13
CA LEU A 13 -9.19 -25.09 -28.17
C LEU A 13 -10.10 -24.81 -26.98
N SER A 14 -10.74 -25.80 -26.40
CA SER A 14 -11.66 -25.65 -25.26
C SER A 14 -10.95 -25.66 -23.90
N ASN A 15 -9.68 -26.06 -23.83
CA ASN A 15 -8.94 -26.16 -22.57
C ASN A 15 -7.73 -25.20 -22.56
N PRO A 16 -7.69 -24.18 -21.69
CA PRO A 16 -6.61 -23.22 -21.66
C PRO A 16 -5.24 -23.85 -21.44
N VAL A 17 -5.12 -24.81 -20.53
CA VAL A 17 -3.84 -25.47 -20.20
C VAL A 17 -3.32 -26.26 -21.41
N GLU A 18 -4.21 -27.01 -22.11
CA GLU A 18 -3.82 -27.77 -23.31
C GLU A 18 -3.41 -26.83 -24.47
N PHE A 19 -4.08 -25.68 -24.61
CA PHE A 19 -3.70 -24.69 -25.60
C PHE A 19 -2.35 -24.04 -25.26
N ILE A 20 -2.18 -23.61 -24.00
CA ILE A 20 -0.96 -22.94 -23.50
C ILE A 20 0.27 -23.81 -23.69
N LYS A 21 0.18 -25.15 -23.53
CA LYS A 21 1.28 -26.07 -23.82
C LYS A 21 1.73 -26.08 -25.28
N ARG A 22 0.98 -25.50 -26.20
CA ARG A 22 1.36 -25.33 -27.62
C ARG A 22 2.10 -24.01 -27.87
N LEU A 23 2.11 -23.11 -26.90
CA LEU A 23 2.82 -21.83 -26.99
C LEU A 23 4.31 -22.00 -26.69
N LYS A 24 5.10 -21.08 -27.21
CA LYS A 24 6.53 -20.99 -26.91
C LYS A 24 6.86 -19.65 -26.33
N ILE A 25 7.86 -19.63 -25.47
CA ILE A 25 8.42 -18.42 -24.85
C ILE A 25 9.92 -18.36 -25.05
N ILE A 26 10.48 -17.18 -24.92
CA ILE A 26 11.94 -16.99 -24.79
C ILE A 26 12.26 -17.05 -23.30
N ASP A 27 13.12 -17.97 -22.90
CA ASP A 27 13.56 -18.12 -21.52
C ASP A 27 14.59 -17.04 -21.11
N LYS A 28 15.04 -17.07 -19.85
CA LYS A 28 16.05 -16.14 -19.31
C LYS A 28 17.41 -16.22 -20.01
N THR A 29 17.68 -17.30 -20.76
CA THR A 29 18.91 -17.51 -21.52
C THR A 29 18.77 -17.08 -22.98
N GLY A 30 17.61 -16.57 -23.39
CA GLY A 30 17.31 -16.18 -24.76
C GLY A 30 16.89 -17.33 -25.67
N LYS A 31 16.64 -18.53 -25.12
CA LYS A 31 16.23 -19.72 -25.91
C LYS A 31 14.73 -19.81 -26.03
N LEU A 32 14.28 -20.20 -27.21
CA LEU A 32 12.89 -20.49 -27.47
C LEU A 32 12.52 -21.89 -26.92
N ILE A 33 11.65 -21.92 -25.89
CA ILE A 33 11.22 -23.15 -25.21
C ILE A 33 9.69 -23.26 -25.21
N ALA A 34 9.16 -24.46 -25.01
CA ALA A 34 7.74 -24.66 -24.82
C ALA A 34 7.27 -24.08 -23.47
N LEU A 35 6.11 -23.44 -23.46
CA LEU A 35 5.49 -22.96 -22.23
C LEU A 35 4.76 -24.12 -21.54
N VAL A 36 5.38 -24.68 -20.51
CA VAL A 36 4.79 -25.70 -19.66
C VAL A 36 4.43 -25.04 -18.32
N PRO A 37 3.13 -24.81 -18.01
CA PRO A 37 2.76 -24.16 -16.78
C PRO A 37 3.22 -24.95 -15.54
N ASN A 38 3.82 -24.26 -14.58
CA ASN A 38 4.15 -24.79 -13.26
C ASN A 38 2.93 -24.79 -12.33
N ALA A 39 3.08 -25.22 -11.07
CA ALA A 39 1.98 -25.33 -10.12
C ALA A 39 1.32 -23.97 -9.86
N GLU A 40 2.14 -22.93 -9.62
CA GLU A 40 1.68 -21.55 -9.34
C GLU A 40 0.93 -20.99 -10.55
N GLN A 41 1.41 -21.22 -11.75
CA GLN A 41 0.79 -20.80 -13.00
C GLN A 41 -0.55 -21.53 -13.25
N ILE A 42 -0.67 -22.78 -12.85
CA ILE A 42 -1.94 -23.51 -12.88
C ILE A 42 -2.96 -22.93 -11.92
N GLU A 43 -2.53 -22.49 -10.72
CA GLU A 43 -3.41 -21.80 -9.77
C GLU A 43 -3.90 -20.46 -10.33
N ILE A 44 -3.04 -19.69 -10.99
CA ILE A 44 -3.45 -18.47 -11.69
C ILE A 44 -4.50 -18.79 -12.76
N ILE A 45 -4.28 -19.80 -13.61
CA ILE A 45 -5.27 -20.20 -14.63
C ILE A 45 -6.61 -20.52 -13.98
N LYS A 46 -6.62 -21.32 -12.91
CA LYS A 46 -7.87 -21.67 -12.18
C LYS A 46 -8.59 -20.42 -11.66
N ALA A 47 -7.87 -19.48 -11.06
CA ALA A 47 -8.45 -18.22 -10.61
C ALA A 47 -9.04 -17.42 -11.78
N LEU A 48 -8.36 -17.36 -12.93
CA LEU A 48 -8.87 -16.69 -14.13
C LEU A 48 -10.09 -17.38 -14.73
N GLU A 49 -10.21 -18.71 -14.62
CA GLU A 49 -11.38 -19.47 -15.08
C GLU A 49 -12.64 -19.18 -14.25
N THR A 50 -12.51 -18.74 -12.98
CA THR A 50 -13.67 -18.31 -12.17
C THR A 50 -14.29 -17.01 -12.66
N GLY A 51 -13.57 -16.24 -13.47
CA GLY A 51 -14.00 -14.94 -13.96
C GLY A 51 -13.83 -13.81 -12.92
N GLY A 52 -14.30 -12.60 -13.26
CA GLY A 52 -14.26 -11.45 -12.36
C GLY A 52 -12.88 -10.79 -12.23
N GLU A 53 -12.58 -10.31 -11.05
CA GLU A 53 -11.37 -9.54 -10.77
C GLU A 53 -10.34 -10.40 -10.02
N THR A 54 -9.09 -10.43 -10.50
CA THR A 54 -7.99 -11.19 -9.89
C THR A 54 -6.87 -10.26 -9.47
N LEU A 55 -6.42 -10.41 -8.22
CA LEU A 55 -5.32 -9.63 -7.63
C LEU A 55 -4.15 -10.57 -7.33
N ILE A 56 -2.96 -10.27 -7.89
CA ILE A 56 -1.77 -11.11 -7.73
C ILE A 56 -0.62 -10.29 -7.11
N LEU A 57 -0.29 -10.62 -5.86
CA LEU A 57 0.95 -10.20 -5.22
C LEU A 57 1.98 -11.33 -5.37
N LYS A 58 3.13 -11.02 -5.90
CA LYS A 58 4.13 -12.03 -6.29
C LYS A 58 5.55 -11.67 -5.91
N GLY A 59 6.37 -12.69 -5.70
CA GLY A 59 7.82 -12.57 -5.83
C GLY A 59 8.25 -12.36 -7.29
N ARG A 60 9.44 -11.85 -7.49
CA ARG A 60 10.00 -11.68 -8.86
C ARG A 60 10.10 -12.99 -9.62
N GLN A 61 9.91 -12.91 -10.94
CA GLN A 61 10.20 -13.96 -11.92
C GLN A 61 9.48 -15.30 -11.73
N ILE A 62 8.35 -15.34 -11.03
CA ILE A 62 7.52 -16.55 -10.93
C ILE A 62 6.72 -16.85 -12.22
N GLY A 63 6.77 -15.94 -13.19
CA GLY A 63 6.13 -16.12 -14.50
C GLY A 63 4.61 -15.84 -14.51
N SER A 64 4.08 -15.08 -13.54
CA SER A 64 2.67 -14.69 -13.49
C SER A 64 2.26 -13.86 -14.71
N SER A 65 3.03 -12.82 -15.09
CA SER A 65 2.72 -12.02 -16.29
C SER A 65 2.69 -12.88 -17.56
N THR A 66 3.58 -13.87 -17.66
CA THR A 66 3.65 -14.81 -18.78
C THR A 66 2.39 -15.66 -18.88
N ILE A 67 1.92 -16.22 -17.75
CA ILE A 67 0.75 -17.09 -17.77
C ILE A 67 -0.56 -16.32 -17.94
N VAL A 68 -0.66 -15.10 -17.36
CA VAL A 68 -1.79 -14.19 -17.60
C VAL A 68 -1.86 -13.80 -19.08
N ALA A 69 -0.72 -13.45 -19.69
CA ALA A 69 -0.64 -13.17 -21.11
C ALA A 69 -1.06 -14.39 -21.95
N ALA A 70 -0.59 -15.59 -21.63
CA ALA A 70 -0.91 -16.83 -22.36
C ALA A 70 -2.41 -17.18 -22.23
N TYR A 71 -3.00 -16.98 -21.05
CA TYR A 71 -4.42 -17.22 -20.82
C TYR A 71 -5.30 -16.26 -21.64
N PHE A 72 -5.02 -14.97 -21.61
CA PHE A 72 -5.80 -14.01 -22.39
C PHE A 72 -5.48 -14.06 -23.89
N PHE A 73 -4.30 -14.51 -24.29
CA PHE A 73 -4.04 -14.87 -25.68
C PHE A 73 -4.96 -15.98 -26.14
N TRP A 74 -5.10 -17.08 -25.35
CA TRP A 74 -6.06 -18.15 -25.63
C TRP A 74 -7.49 -17.63 -25.69
N LYS A 75 -7.95 -16.87 -24.69
CA LYS A 75 -9.31 -16.27 -24.66
C LYS A 75 -9.60 -15.45 -25.92
N THR A 76 -8.68 -14.58 -26.31
CA THR A 76 -8.81 -13.76 -27.51
C THR A 76 -8.76 -14.58 -28.79
N TYR A 77 -7.87 -15.56 -28.82
CA TYR A 77 -7.71 -16.46 -29.97
C TYR A 77 -8.94 -17.31 -30.24
N VAL A 78 -9.60 -17.86 -29.22
CA VAL A 78 -10.78 -18.72 -29.40
C VAL A 78 -12.08 -17.93 -29.54
N SER A 79 -12.04 -16.63 -29.32
CA SER A 79 -13.22 -15.77 -29.49
C SER A 79 -13.75 -15.82 -30.92
N LYS A 80 -15.07 -15.87 -31.02
CA LYS A 80 -15.80 -15.75 -32.29
C LYS A 80 -16.33 -14.34 -32.53
N GLU A 81 -16.29 -13.50 -31.49
CA GLU A 81 -16.78 -12.11 -31.51
C GLU A 81 -15.62 -11.13 -31.39
N PRO A 82 -15.79 -9.89 -31.86
CA PRO A 82 -14.79 -8.83 -31.70
C PRO A 82 -14.56 -8.50 -30.23
N THR A 83 -13.63 -9.18 -29.60
CA THR A 83 -13.20 -8.93 -28.20
C THR A 83 -11.92 -8.11 -28.17
N THR A 84 -11.78 -7.24 -27.18
CA THR A 84 -10.55 -6.48 -26.95
C THR A 84 -9.92 -6.92 -25.63
N PHE A 85 -8.70 -7.42 -25.71
CA PHE A 85 -7.82 -7.59 -24.56
C PHE A 85 -6.82 -6.44 -24.50
N ALA A 86 -6.81 -5.68 -23.41
CA ALA A 86 -5.91 -4.56 -23.21
C ALA A 86 -4.84 -4.90 -22.17
N ILE A 87 -3.59 -4.60 -22.52
CA ILE A 87 -2.42 -4.70 -21.65
C ILE A 87 -2.06 -3.29 -21.20
N LEU A 88 -2.12 -3.04 -19.90
CA LEU A 88 -1.87 -1.75 -19.28
C LEU A 88 -0.71 -1.83 -18.30
N SER A 89 0.26 -0.94 -18.41
CA SER A 89 1.37 -0.83 -17.49
C SER A 89 1.73 0.64 -17.25
N HIS A 90 2.49 0.92 -16.20
CA HIS A 90 2.95 2.26 -15.86
C HIS A 90 3.76 2.93 -16.99
N LYS A 91 4.40 2.15 -17.87
CA LYS A 91 5.12 2.63 -19.08
C LYS A 91 4.63 1.90 -20.32
N LEU A 92 4.41 2.64 -21.40
CA LEU A 92 4.03 2.03 -22.70
C LEU A 92 5.06 1.00 -23.18
N ALA A 93 6.35 1.21 -22.90
CA ALA A 93 7.40 0.24 -23.24
C ALA A 93 7.17 -1.12 -22.57
N SER A 94 6.68 -1.15 -21.33
CA SER A 94 6.36 -2.39 -20.60
C SER A 94 5.15 -3.09 -21.22
N SER A 95 4.07 -2.35 -21.56
CA SER A 95 2.91 -2.91 -22.26
C SER A 95 3.29 -3.48 -23.65
N LYS A 96 4.15 -2.78 -24.40
CA LYS A 96 4.67 -3.25 -25.69
C LYS A 96 5.54 -4.51 -25.54
N HIS A 97 6.33 -4.59 -24.46
CA HIS A 97 7.10 -5.81 -24.17
C HIS A 97 6.19 -7.02 -23.94
N LEU A 98 5.11 -6.86 -23.17
CA LEU A 98 4.11 -7.91 -23.00
C LEU A 98 3.40 -8.25 -24.32
N LEU A 99 3.07 -7.27 -25.17
CA LEU A 99 2.51 -7.53 -26.49
C LEU A 99 3.49 -8.32 -27.38
N THR A 100 4.79 -8.05 -27.28
CA THR A 100 5.82 -8.83 -28.00
C THR A 100 5.77 -10.31 -27.60
N MET A 101 5.48 -10.61 -26.33
CA MET A 101 5.28 -11.99 -25.89
C MET A 101 4.08 -12.66 -26.61
N HIS A 102 2.96 -11.96 -26.80
CA HIS A 102 1.83 -12.48 -27.58
C HIS A 102 2.18 -12.75 -29.03
N LYS A 103 3.06 -11.93 -29.63
CA LYS A 103 3.57 -12.19 -30.99
C LYS A 103 4.44 -13.43 -31.02
N ILE A 104 5.31 -13.63 -30.03
CA ILE A 104 6.10 -14.86 -29.91
C ILE A 104 5.18 -16.09 -29.79
N PHE A 105 4.10 -15.99 -29.02
CA PHE A 105 3.09 -17.06 -28.96
C PHE A 105 2.52 -17.35 -30.33
N TYR A 106 2.02 -16.32 -31.03
CA TYR A 106 1.41 -16.46 -32.34
C TYR A 106 2.38 -17.00 -33.40
N ASP A 107 3.57 -16.43 -33.53
CA ASP A 107 4.55 -16.77 -34.54
C ASP A 107 5.06 -18.21 -34.42
N ASN A 108 5.01 -18.75 -33.20
CA ASN A 108 5.45 -20.12 -32.88
C ASN A 108 4.32 -21.13 -32.72
N LEU A 109 3.07 -20.73 -32.95
CA LEU A 109 1.98 -21.69 -33.05
C LEU A 109 2.20 -22.65 -34.23
N PRO A 110 1.79 -23.93 -34.11
CA PRO A 110 1.72 -24.83 -35.24
C PRO A 110 0.94 -24.20 -36.40
N LYS A 111 1.42 -24.38 -37.65
CA LYS A 111 0.84 -23.72 -38.83
C LYS A 111 -0.67 -23.89 -38.97
N PHE A 112 -1.21 -25.05 -38.59
CA PHE A 112 -2.63 -25.33 -38.65
C PHE A 112 -3.46 -24.55 -37.58
N LEU A 113 -2.80 -23.96 -36.58
CA LEU A 113 -3.40 -23.08 -35.58
C LEU A 113 -3.15 -21.59 -35.88
N GLN A 114 -2.33 -21.23 -36.85
CA GLN A 114 -2.11 -19.83 -37.19
C GLN A 114 -3.27 -19.26 -37.98
N LYS A 115 -4.10 -18.43 -37.32
CA LYS A 115 -5.15 -17.64 -37.95
C LYS A 115 -4.56 -16.49 -38.74
N GLU A 116 -5.26 -16.01 -39.78
CA GLU A 116 -4.86 -14.81 -40.52
C GLU A 116 -4.98 -13.57 -39.60
N LEU A 117 -3.94 -12.73 -39.59
CA LEU A 117 -3.94 -11.46 -38.88
C LEU A 117 -4.35 -10.32 -39.82
N GLU A 118 -5.24 -9.45 -39.35
CA GLU A 118 -5.56 -8.17 -39.98
C GLU A 118 -4.52 -7.10 -39.61
N VAL A 119 -4.06 -7.09 -38.34
CA VAL A 119 -3.07 -6.15 -37.84
C VAL A 119 -2.02 -6.88 -37.00
N SER A 120 -0.75 -6.55 -37.22
CA SER A 120 0.37 -6.99 -36.37
C SER A 120 1.43 -5.88 -36.35
N ASN A 121 1.30 -4.96 -35.38
CA ASN A 121 2.23 -3.83 -35.23
C ASN A 121 2.72 -3.72 -33.77
N THR A 122 3.43 -2.65 -33.39
CA THR A 122 4.04 -2.49 -32.08
C THR A 122 3.06 -2.30 -30.93
N THR A 123 1.77 -2.05 -31.21
CA THR A 123 0.74 -1.76 -30.21
C THR A 123 -0.51 -2.63 -30.35
N GLU A 124 -0.63 -3.40 -31.44
CA GLU A 124 -1.84 -4.17 -31.72
C GLU A 124 -1.52 -5.48 -32.44
N LEU A 125 -2.26 -6.53 -32.04
CA LEU A 125 -2.37 -7.83 -32.72
C LEU A 125 -3.87 -8.10 -32.93
N LYS A 126 -4.36 -8.18 -34.19
CA LYS A 126 -5.78 -8.36 -34.50
C LYS A 126 -6.00 -9.55 -35.41
N PHE A 127 -6.92 -10.44 -35.03
CA PHE A 127 -7.32 -11.60 -35.82
C PHE A 127 -8.39 -11.20 -36.84
N LYS A 128 -8.20 -11.60 -38.09
CA LYS A 128 -9.07 -11.20 -39.20
C LYS A 128 -10.44 -11.88 -39.15
N ASP A 129 -10.48 -13.13 -38.70
CA ASP A 129 -11.70 -13.96 -38.72
C ASP A 129 -12.77 -13.51 -37.70
N SER A 130 -12.36 -13.08 -36.52
CA SER A 130 -13.26 -12.68 -35.43
C SER A 130 -13.24 -11.17 -35.15
N GLY A 131 -12.22 -10.42 -35.67
CA GLY A 131 -11.98 -9.06 -35.27
C GLY A 131 -11.45 -8.90 -33.83
N ALA A 132 -11.22 -10.02 -33.12
CA ALA A 132 -10.68 -10.02 -31.77
C ALA A 132 -9.23 -9.50 -31.78
N LYS A 133 -8.86 -8.71 -30.77
CA LYS A 133 -7.58 -8.04 -30.75
C LYS A 133 -6.97 -7.93 -29.35
N ILE A 134 -5.64 -7.82 -29.36
CA ILE A 134 -4.79 -7.57 -28.20
C ILE A 134 -4.11 -6.23 -28.39
N ILE A 135 -4.23 -5.31 -27.45
CA ILE A 135 -3.67 -3.96 -27.55
C ILE A 135 -2.77 -3.65 -26.34
N ALA A 136 -1.67 -2.95 -26.63
CA ALA A 136 -0.78 -2.39 -25.60
C ALA A 136 -1.06 -0.91 -25.44
N VAL A 137 -1.48 -0.51 -24.24
CA VAL A 137 -1.81 0.88 -23.90
C VAL A 137 -1.00 1.34 -22.69
N SER A 138 -0.95 2.65 -22.46
CA SER A 138 -0.31 3.25 -21.29
C SER A 138 -1.30 4.04 -20.44
N ALA A 139 -0.90 4.28 -19.20
CA ALA A 139 -1.70 5.00 -18.22
C ALA A 139 -1.96 6.47 -18.56
N GLY A 140 -1.07 7.15 -19.27
CA GLY A 140 -1.04 8.62 -19.37
C GLY A 140 -0.97 9.20 -20.77
N ALA A 141 -1.19 8.43 -21.85
CA ALA A 141 -1.12 8.98 -23.21
C ALA A 141 -2.47 9.48 -23.70
N GLU A 142 -2.48 10.56 -24.49
CA GLU A 142 -3.59 10.90 -25.40
C GLU A 142 -3.94 9.65 -26.23
N GLY A 143 -5.19 9.16 -26.12
CA GLY A 143 -5.60 7.88 -26.72
C GLY A 143 -5.38 6.64 -25.84
N GLY A 144 -5.18 6.80 -24.53
CA GLY A 144 -5.10 5.70 -23.56
C GLY A 144 -6.35 4.81 -23.53
N ILE A 145 -6.44 3.93 -22.52
CA ILE A 145 -7.53 2.94 -22.39
C ILE A 145 -8.95 3.52 -22.48
N ARG A 146 -9.14 4.82 -22.19
CA ARG A 146 -10.44 5.54 -22.30
C ARG A 146 -11.10 5.44 -23.66
N SER A 147 -10.32 5.26 -24.73
CA SER A 147 -10.83 5.17 -26.10
C SER A 147 -11.29 3.76 -26.51
N PHE A 148 -11.18 2.78 -25.63
CA PHE A 148 -11.49 1.39 -25.93
C PHE A 148 -12.55 0.85 -24.98
N THR A 149 -13.37 -0.06 -25.52
CA THR A 149 -14.19 -0.97 -24.70
C THR A 149 -13.50 -2.32 -24.69
N CYS A 150 -13.18 -2.80 -23.49
CA CYS A 150 -12.40 -4.01 -23.29
C CYS A 150 -13.22 -5.14 -22.69
N SER A 151 -12.99 -6.36 -23.15
CA SER A 151 -13.53 -7.58 -22.55
C SER A 151 -12.57 -8.17 -21.50
N TYR A 152 -11.26 -7.93 -21.68
CA TYR A 152 -10.21 -8.37 -20.78
C TYR A 152 -9.18 -7.28 -20.57
N LEU A 153 -8.68 -7.18 -19.34
CA LEU A 153 -7.72 -6.16 -18.98
C LEU A 153 -6.66 -6.72 -18.01
N HIS A 154 -5.41 -6.52 -18.37
CA HIS A 154 -4.26 -6.89 -17.56
C HIS A 154 -3.47 -5.65 -17.16
N MET A 155 -3.49 -5.30 -15.88
CA MET A 155 -2.68 -4.24 -15.29
C MET A 155 -1.43 -4.85 -14.68
N SER A 156 -0.29 -4.68 -15.35
CA SER A 156 0.99 -5.23 -14.93
C SER A 156 1.82 -4.16 -14.21
N GLU A 157 2.52 -4.55 -13.15
CA GLU A 157 3.34 -3.69 -12.31
C GLU A 157 2.55 -2.52 -11.70
N TYR A 158 1.34 -2.82 -11.24
CA TYR A 158 0.37 -1.83 -10.75
C TYR A 158 0.90 -0.99 -9.58
N ALA A 159 1.63 -1.58 -8.62
CA ALA A 159 2.22 -0.88 -7.48
C ALA A 159 3.20 0.24 -7.86
N PHE A 160 3.71 0.24 -9.10
CA PHE A 160 4.67 1.23 -9.61
C PHE A 160 4.01 2.30 -10.49
N SER A 161 2.68 2.31 -10.58
CA SER A 161 1.96 3.31 -11.37
C SER A 161 1.95 4.67 -10.65
N PRO A 162 2.18 5.80 -11.34
CA PRO A 162 2.21 7.10 -10.69
C PRO A 162 0.86 7.58 -10.15
N ASN A 163 -0.26 7.21 -10.78
CA ASN A 163 -1.62 7.52 -10.35
C ASN A 163 -2.48 6.24 -10.39
N PRO A 164 -2.25 5.28 -9.47
CA PRO A 164 -2.83 3.95 -9.59
C PRO A 164 -4.35 3.94 -9.42
N GLU A 165 -4.92 4.77 -8.55
CA GLU A 165 -6.38 4.85 -8.34
C GLU A 165 -7.10 5.40 -9.58
N GLU A 166 -6.60 6.49 -10.18
CA GLU A 166 -7.16 7.04 -11.42
C GLU A 166 -7.01 6.04 -12.57
N LEU A 167 -5.87 5.35 -12.62
CA LEU A 167 -5.61 4.32 -13.61
C LEU A 167 -6.62 3.18 -13.49
N LYS A 168 -6.85 2.67 -12.27
CA LYS A 168 -7.83 1.62 -11.99
C LYS A 168 -9.25 2.07 -12.33
N ALA A 169 -9.65 3.28 -11.91
CA ALA A 169 -10.98 3.83 -12.23
C ALA A 169 -11.19 3.96 -13.74
N THR A 170 -10.19 4.43 -14.47
CA THR A 170 -10.21 4.54 -15.93
C THR A 170 -10.29 3.16 -16.59
N ALA A 171 -9.55 2.19 -16.08
CA ALA A 171 -9.55 0.81 -16.56
C ALA A 171 -10.91 0.13 -16.35
N LEU A 172 -11.51 0.28 -15.19
CA LEU A 172 -12.83 -0.26 -14.87
C LEU A 172 -13.93 0.35 -15.76
N ASN A 173 -13.85 1.65 -16.07
CA ASN A 173 -14.79 2.30 -17.00
C ASN A 173 -14.64 1.80 -18.43
N ALA A 174 -13.47 1.35 -18.85
CA ALA A 174 -13.24 0.75 -20.16
C ALA A 174 -13.65 -0.73 -20.22
N LEU A 175 -13.80 -1.38 -19.07
CA LEU A 175 -14.12 -2.80 -18.97
C LEU A 175 -15.65 -3.01 -19.05
N ASN A 176 -16.12 -3.76 -20.03
CA ASN A 176 -17.54 -4.05 -20.21
C ASN A 176 -17.84 -5.49 -19.74
N ASN A 177 -18.30 -5.63 -18.50
CA ASN A 177 -18.63 -6.94 -17.88
C ASN A 177 -17.56 -8.02 -18.10
N GLY A 178 -16.29 -7.60 -18.12
CA GLY A 178 -15.15 -8.43 -18.47
C GLY A 178 -14.33 -8.87 -17.28
N GLN A 179 -13.11 -9.34 -17.53
CA GLN A 179 -12.17 -9.76 -16.50
C GLN A 179 -11.04 -8.75 -16.34
N LEU A 180 -10.75 -8.41 -15.09
CA LEU A 180 -9.61 -7.60 -14.69
C LEU A 180 -8.57 -8.46 -13.97
N VAL A 181 -7.31 -8.32 -14.36
CA VAL A 181 -6.17 -8.85 -13.61
C VAL A 181 -5.25 -7.71 -13.24
N ILE A 182 -4.99 -7.57 -11.96
CA ILE A 182 -3.97 -6.68 -11.43
C ILE A 182 -2.84 -7.53 -10.86
N GLU A 183 -1.60 -7.30 -11.30
CA GLU A 183 -0.44 -7.98 -10.76
C GLU A 183 0.73 -7.04 -10.52
N SER A 184 1.45 -7.28 -9.43
CA SER A 184 2.72 -6.57 -9.15
C SER A 184 3.56 -7.33 -8.11
N THR A 185 4.85 -6.98 -8.04
CA THR A 185 5.62 -7.10 -6.80
C THR A 185 5.25 -5.95 -5.88
N ALA A 186 5.51 -6.07 -4.58
CA ALA A 186 5.38 -4.96 -3.65
C ALA A 186 6.38 -3.84 -4.01
N ASN A 187 5.95 -2.60 -3.86
CA ASN A 187 6.82 -1.43 -4.06
C ASN A 187 7.19 -0.80 -2.71
N TYR A 188 6.21 -0.41 -1.92
CA TYR A 188 6.38 0.12 -0.57
C TYR A 188 5.14 -0.18 0.28
N PHE A 189 5.26 0.00 1.58
CA PHE A 189 4.14 -0.14 2.50
C PHE A 189 3.02 0.86 2.14
N ASN A 190 1.79 0.37 2.08
CA ASN A 190 0.62 1.13 1.67
C ASN A 190 0.61 1.59 0.20
N ASP A 191 1.38 0.94 -0.67
CA ASP A 191 1.23 1.13 -2.12
C ASP A 191 -0.18 0.70 -2.60
N ALA A 192 -0.52 1.03 -3.82
CA ALA A 192 -1.86 0.78 -4.36
C ALA A 192 -2.25 -0.71 -4.37
N LEU A 193 -1.28 -1.63 -4.56
CA LEU A 193 -1.55 -3.07 -4.48
C LEU A 193 -1.83 -3.50 -3.05
N HIS A 194 -1.08 -2.97 -2.07
CA HIS A 194 -1.31 -3.21 -0.65
C HIS A 194 -2.69 -2.71 -0.21
N GLN A 195 -3.10 -1.53 -0.65
CA GLN A 195 -4.44 -0.99 -0.36
C GLN A 195 -5.54 -1.89 -0.89
N GLU A 196 -5.44 -2.40 -2.13
CA GLU A 196 -6.40 -3.35 -2.69
C GLU A 196 -6.39 -4.68 -1.91
N TRP A 197 -5.23 -5.14 -1.48
CA TRP A 197 -5.10 -6.33 -0.64
C TRP A 197 -5.79 -6.17 0.71
N VAL A 198 -5.60 -5.02 1.36
CA VAL A 198 -6.24 -4.69 2.63
C VAL A 198 -7.77 -4.57 2.48
N LYS A 199 -8.26 -3.94 1.41
CA LYS A 199 -9.70 -3.90 1.08
C LYS A 199 -10.28 -5.32 0.94
N TRP A 200 -9.56 -6.23 0.27
CA TRP A 200 -9.99 -7.61 0.15
C TRP A 200 -10.02 -8.33 1.50
N LEU A 201 -8.99 -8.21 2.33
CA LEU A 201 -8.96 -8.81 3.67
C LEU A 201 -10.12 -8.34 4.56
N ARG A 202 -10.59 -7.11 4.36
CA ARG A 202 -11.74 -6.54 5.09
C ARG A 202 -13.10 -6.91 4.48
N GLY A 203 -13.12 -7.61 3.35
CA GLY A 203 -14.36 -7.92 2.64
C GLY A 203 -14.95 -6.72 1.87
N GLU A 204 -14.23 -5.60 1.77
CA GLU A 204 -14.64 -4.40 1.02
C GLU A 204 -14.49 -4.54 -0.48
N ALA A 205 -13.65 -5.49 -0.94
CA ALA A 205 -13.43 -5.81 -2.35
C ALA A 205 -13.53 -7.31 -2.60
N LYS A 206 -14.05 -7.69 -3.77
CA LYS A 206 -14.26 -9.10 -4.16
C LYS A 206 -13.17 -9.54 -5.13
N TRP A 207 -11.96 -9.69 -4.64
CA TRP A 207 -10.84 -10.19 -5.44
C TRP A 207 -10.71 -11.71 -5.36
N ASN A 208 -10.33 -12.35 -6.46
CA ASN A 208 -9.63 -13.63 -6.44
C ASN A 208 -8.16 -13.31 -6.11
N ALA A 209 -7.83 -13.20 -4.82
CA ALA A 209 -6.52 -12.76 -4.40
C ALA A 209 -5.54 -13.93 -4.29
N LEU A 210 -4.37 -13.79 -4.94
CA LEU A 210 -3.32 -14.80 -4.98
C LEU A 210 -2.00 -14.19 -4.50
N PHE A 211 -1.32 -14.89 -3.60
CA PHE A 211 0.02 -14.56 -3.15
C PHE A 211 0.98 -15.71 -3.46
N PHE A 212 2.11 -15.39 -4.09
CA PHE A 212 3.13 -16.37 -4.43
C PHE A 212 4.48 -16.02 -3.79
N PRO A 213 4.84 -16.67 -2.67
CA PRO A 213 6.12 -16.48 -2.02
C PRO A 213 7.27 -17.03 -2.87
N TRP A 214 8.46 -16.47 -2.63
CA TRP A 214 9.66 -16.79 -3.43
C TRP A 214 10.05 -18.26 -3.41
N PHE A 215 9.83 -18.93 -2.30
CA PHE A 215 10.30 -20.31 -2.08
C PHE A 215 9.49 -21.37 -2.84
N LEU A 216 8.37 -21.02 -3.45
CA LEU A 216 7.67 -21.88 -4.38
C LEU A 216 8.46 -22.07 -5.68
N HIS A 217 9.32 -21.12 -6.02
CA HIS A 217 10.11 -21.19 -7.24
C HIS A 217 11.31 -22.15 -7.07
N LYS A 218 11.29 -23.28 -7.74
CA LYS A 218 12.33 -24.32 -7.61
C LYS A 218 13.75 -23.86 -7.97
N GLU A 219 13.88 -22.85 -8.82
CA GLU A 219 15.19 -22.29 -9.21
C GLU A 219 15.84 -21.44 -8.09
N TYR A 220 15.08 -21.10 -7.02
CA TYR A 220 15.59 -20.30 -5.92
C TYR A 220 16.21 -21.19 -4.84
N SER A 221 17.18 -21.98 -5.27
CA SER A 221 17.97 -22.89 -4.44
C SER A 221 19.38 -23.02 -5.02
N ILE A 222 20.37 -23.14 -4.15
CA ILE A 222 21.76 -23.47 -4.49
C ILE A 222 22.26 -24.52 -3.52
N ASP A 223 23.16 -25.39 -3.98
CA ASP A 223 23.77 -26.36 -3.09
C ASP A 223 24.66 -25.62 -2.09
N PRO A 224 24.45 -25.83 -0.78
CA PRO A 224 25.24 -25.17 0.25
C PRO A 224 26.67 -25.69 0.27
N ASP A 225 27.64 -24.81 0.57
CA ASP A 225 29.04 -25.18 0.71
C ASP A 225 29.27 -26.18 1.83
N ALA A 226 30.37 -26.95 1.75
CA ALA A 226 30.78 -27.85 2.78
C ALA A 226 31.00 -27.08 4.11
N GLY A 227 30.23 -27.42 5.15
CA GLY A 227 30.25 -26.73 6.45
C GLY A 227 29.27 -25.58 6.60
N PHE A 228 28.34 -25.39 5.64
CA PHE A 228 27.25 -24.41 5.76
C PHE A 228 26.44 -24.66 7.03
N LYS A 229 26.38 -23.66 7.89
CA LYS A 229 25.60 -23.67 9.12
C LYS A 229 24.54 -22.60 9.07
N ILE A 230 23.32 -22.97 9.42
CA ILE A 230 22.22 -22.00 9.58
C ILE A 230 22.26 -21.41 10.99
N THR A 231 21.79 -20.17 11.11
CA THR A 231 21.61 -19.48 12.39
C THR A 231 20.30 -19.92 13.04
N GLU A 232 20.15 -19.71 14.34
CA GLU A 232 18.92 -20.02 15.09
C GLU A 232 17.69 -19.35 14.45
N TRP A 233 17.83 -18.10 14.03
CA TRP A 233 16.78 -17.38 13.31
C TRP A 233 16.43 -18.03 11.94
N GLU A 234 17.43 -18.52 11.22
CA GLU A 234 17.19 -19.23 9.94
C GLU A 234 16.55 -20.60 10.16
N GLU A 235 16.82 -21.26 11.30
CA GLU A 235 16.11 -22.48 11.68
C GLU A 235 14.62 -22.22 11.94
N GLU A 236 14.28 -21.13 12.62
CA GLU A 236 12.89 -20.71 12.83
C GLU A 236 12.20 -20.41 11.49
N LEU A 237 12.88 -19.65 10.62
CA LEU A 237 12.37 -19.33 9.28
C LEU A 237 12.16 -20.61 8.45
N ALA A 238 13.13 -21.52 8.48
CA ALA A 238 13.05 -22.79 7.77
C ALA A 238 11.88 -23.65 8.28
N LYS A 239 11.63 -23.67 9.59
CA LYS A 239 10.47 -24.35 10.18
C LYS A 239 9.15 -23.70 9.80
N LYS A 240 9.08 -22.35 9.88
CA LYS A 240 7.86 -21.58 9.56
C LYS A 240 7.37 -21.84 8.12
N PHE A 241 8.29 -21.86 7.17
CA PHE A 241 7.97 -21.93 5.72
C PHE A 241 8.37 -23.25 5.06
N ASN A 242 8.83 -24.25 5.83
CA ASN A 242 9.30 -25.54 5.34
C ASN A 242 10.40 -25.40 4.28
N LEU A 243 11.41 -24.56 4.53
CA LEU A 243 12.51 -24.29 3.60
C LEU A 243 13.60 -25.34 3.69
N SER A 244 14.17 -25.70 2.54
CA SER A 244 15.36 -26.55 2.45
C SER A 244 16.64 -25.75 2.77
N LEU A 245 17.72 -26.42 3.11
CA LEU A 245 19.03 -25.80 3.29
C LEU A 245 19.52 -25.08 2.01
N SER A 246 19.22 -25.65 0.84
CA SER A 246 19.56 -25.05 -0.44
C SER A 246 18.81 -23.73 -0.69
N GLN A 247 17.57 -23.63 -0.21
CA GLN A 247 16.81 -22.38 -0.27
C GLN A 247 17.32 -21.34 0.73
N ILE A 248 17.72 -21.74 1.93
CA ILE A 248 18.36 -20.83 2.90
C ILE A 248 19.71 -20.33 2.37
N ALA A 249 20.51 -21.20 1.75
CA ALA A 249 21.78 -20.80 1.12
C ALA A 249 21.54 -19.77 0.01
N TRP A 250 20.59 -20.04 -0.89
CA TRP A 250 20.19 -19.11 -1.96
C TRP A 250 19.71 -17.76 -1.40
N ARG A 251 18.85 -17.81 -0.38
CA ARG A 251 18.34 -16.60 0.30
C ARG A 251 19.49 -15.75 0.86
N ARG A 252 20.44 -16.36 1.57
CA ARG A 252 21.60 -15.68 2.14
C ARG A 252 22.47 -15.05 1.07
N GLU A 253 22.77 -15.79 -0.01
CA GLU A 253 23.54 -15.27 -1.15
C GLU A 253 22.80 -14.11 -1.84
N LYS A 254 21.50 -14.23 -2.00
CA LYS A 254 20.71 -13.17 -2.63
C LYS A 254 20.68 -11.91 -1.78
N ILE A 255 20.47 -12.03 -0.46
CA ILE A 255 20.50 -10.92 0.49
C ILE A 255 21.86 -10.21 0.46
N SER A 256 22.96 -10.96 0.42
CA SER A 256 24.31 -10.37 0.36
C SER A 256 24.52 -9.49 -0.89
N LYS A 257 23.83 -9.79 -1.99
CA LYS A 257 23.93 -9.05 -3.25
C LYS A 257 23.02 -7.83 -3.34
N ILE A 258 21.83 -7.88 -2.74
CA ILE A 258 20.81 -6.83 -2.93
C ILE A 258 20.34 -6.16 -1.63
N GLY A 259 20.80 -6.64 -0.47
CA GLY A 259 20.34 -6.20 0.84
C GLY A 259 19.03 -6.87 1.27
N LEU A 260 18.80 -6.93 2.60
CA LEU A 260 17.62 -7.60 3.18
C LEU A 260 16.30 -6.94 2.76
N ASP A 261 16.25 -5.63 2.79
CA ASP A 261 15.04 -4.84 2.50
C ASP A 261 14.57 -5.05 1.06
N LYS A 262 15.49 -4.95 0.13
CA LYS A 262 15.20 -5.21 -1.28
C LYS A 262 14.84 -6.67 -1.50
N PHE A 263 15.50 -7.60 -0.78
CA PHE A 263 15.16 -9.01 -0.84
C PHE A 263 13.71 -9.24 -0.42
N LYS A 264 13.28 -8.71 0.71
CA LYS A 264 11.92 -8.87 1.23
C LYS A 264 10.85 -8.38 0.24
N ARG A 265 11.04 -7.22 -0.36
CA ARG A 265 10.13 -6.68 -1.37
C ARG A 265 10.10 -7.49 -2.68
N GLU A 266 11.27 -7.89 -3.14
CA GLU A 266 11.43 -8.59 -4.42
C GLU A 266 11.13 -10.10 -4.32
N PHE A 267 11.39 -10.68 -3.14
CA PHE A 267 11.29 -12.10 -2.84
C PHE A 267 10.61 -12.33 -1.49
N PRO A 268 9.35 -11.89 -1.30
CA PRO A 268 8.65 -12.01 -0.04
C PRO A 268 8.37 -13.47 0.31
N ALA A 269 8.45 -13.80 1.62
CA ALA A 269 8.04 -15.09 2.15
C ALA A 269 6.56 -15.10 2.57
N ASP A 270 6.05 -13.97 3.02
CA ASP A 270 4.64 -13.70 3.30
C ASP A 270 4.30 -12.25 2.95
N ILE A 271 3.06 -11.83 3.18
CA ILE A 271 2.59 -10.48 2.86
C ILE A 271 3.22 -9.45 3.77
N ASP A 272 3.41 -9.78 5.05
CA ASP A 272 4.07 -8.90 6.00
C ASP A 272 5.53 -8.65 5.58
N ASP A 273 6.19 -9.69 5.07
CA ASP A 273 7.55 -9.58 4.53
C ASP A 273 7.60 -8.70 3.27
N ALA A 274 6.62 -8.84 2.36
CA ALA A 274 6.50 -8.04 1.14
C ALA A 274 6.41 -6.54 1.43
N TYR A 275 5.69 -6.20 2.48
CA TYR A 275 5.44 -4.82 2.90
C TYR A 275 6.18 -4.45 4.19
N SER A 276 7.08 -5.32 4.67
CA SER A 276 7.95 -4.96 5.79
C SER A 276 8.84 -3.81 5.37
N GLN A 277 8.72 -2.73 6.11
CA GLN A 277 9.64 -1.62 5.97
C GLN A 277 10.87 -1.92 6.82
N THR A 278 12.00 -2.09 6.17
CA THR A 278 13.31 -2.18 6.77
C THR A 278 14.12 -0.99 6.26
N GLY A 279 15.10 -0.53 6.98
CA GLY A 279 15.85 0.68 6.64
C GLY A 279 15.43 1.88 7.46
N ASN A 280 15.30 3.05 6.86
CA ASN A 280 15.08 4.33 7.55
C ASN A 280 13.63 4.55 8.05
N VAL A 281 12.84 3.48 8.22
CA VAL A 281 11.49 3.58 8.79
C VAL A 281 11.56 4.14 10.19
N TYR A 282 10.81 5.21 10.43
CA TYR A 282 10.83 5.87 11.72
C TYR A 282 10.00 5.11 12.78
N PHE A 283 8.78 4.66 12.42
CA PHE A 283 7.95 3.81 13.27
C PHE A 283 7.95 2.37 12.77
N LYS A 284 8.64 1.48 13.47
CA LYS A 284 8.68 0.05 13.16
C LYS A 284 7.45 -0.67 13.70
N GLN A 285 7.16 -1.88 13.19
CA GLN A 285 6.05 -2.71 13.68
C GLN A 285 6.15 -2.96 15.19
N GLU A 286 7.35 -3.21 15.68
CA GLU A 286 7.64 -3.46 17.08
C GLU A 286 7.34 -2.27 18.02
N ASP A 287 7.38 -1.02 17.49
CA ASP A 287 7.07 0.18 18.26
C ASP A 287 5.59 0.23 18.69
N PHE A 288 4.71 -0.43 17.94
CA PHE A 288 3.26 -0.40 18.21
C PHE A 288 2.78 -1.48 19.21
N GLY A 289 3.62 -2.49 19.53
CA GLY A 289 3.28 -3.53 20.51
C GLY A 289 1.92 -4.19 20.25
N GLU A 290 1.09 -4.27 21.29
CA GLU A 290 -0.27 -4.83 21.27
C GLU A 290 -1.35 -3.76 21.02
N LEU A 291 -1.10 -2.84 20.09
CA LEU A 291 -2.03 -1.76 19.77
C LEU A 291 -3.21 -2.28 18.94
N ASP A 292 -4.44 -1.99 19.37
CA ASP A 292 -5.65 -2.29 18.60
C ASP A 292 -5.80 -1.29 17.45
N ILE A 293 -5.75 -1.78 16.22
CA ILE A 293 -5.96 -0.96 15.03
C ILE A 293 -7.44 -0.96 14.69
N VAL A 294 -8.09 0.20 14.83
CA VAL A 294 -9.53 0.35 14.63
C VAL A 294 -9.82 0.76 13.19
N PRO A 295 -10.73 0.06 12.47
CA PRO A 295 -11.24 0.54 11.20
C PRO A 295 -11.88 1.91 11.34
N VAL A 296 -11.76 2.74 10.29
CA VAL A 296 -12.48 4.03 10.18
C VAL A 296 -13.43 3.98 9.02
N GLU A 297 -14.62 4.56 9.21
CA GLU A 297 -15.55 4.76 8.13
C GLU A 297 -15.05 5.85 7.17
N PRO A 298 -15.35 5.76 5.87
CA PRO A 298 -14.96 6.77 4.88
C PRO A 298 -15.85 8.02 4.96
N ILE A 299 -16.07 8.51 6.21
CA ILE A 299 -16.84 9.72 6.52
C ILE A 299 -15.93 10.76 7.15
N GLU A 300 -16.27 12.02 6.99
CA GLU A 300 -15.43 13.11 7.51
C GLU A 300 -15.29 13.10 9.04
N TRP A 301 -16.30 12.65 9.78
CA TRP A 301 -16.35 12.71 11.24
C TRP A 301 -16.51 11.33 11.88
N ASN A 302 -15.45 10.82 12.46
CA ASN A 302 -15.41 9.56 13.18
C ASN A 302 -15.33 9.83 14.70
N VAL A 303 -16.29 9.33 15.47
CA VAL A 303 -16.36 9.46 16.94
C VAL A 303 -16.20 8.09 17.56
N PHE A 304 -15.09 7.86 18.26
CA PHE A 304 -14.81 6.61 18.98
C PHE A 304 -15.35 6.64 20.41
N CYS A 305 -15.31 7.84 21.04
CA CYS A 305 -15.82 8.03 22.39
C CYS A 305 -16.47 9.40 22.54
N ARG A 306 -17.64 9.44 23.20
CA ARG A 306 -18.31 10.70 23.51
C ARG A 306 -17.58 11.45 24.64
N PRO A 307 -17.69 12.79 24.70
CA PRO A 307 -17.07 13.58 25.75
C PRO A 307 -17.50 13.14 27.15
N ASP A 308 -16.54 12.93 28.03
CA ASP A 308 -16.76 12.72 29.48
C ASP A 308 -16.54 14.06 30.20
N LYS A 309 -17.52 14.49 31.03
CA LYS A 309 -17.48 15.77 31.76
C LYS A 309 -16.29 15.90 32.72
N ASP A 310 -15.73 14.75 33.17
CA ASP A 310 -14.63 14.69 34.12
C ASP A 310 -13.26 14.50 33.40
N ASP A 311 -13.24 14.60 32.08
CA ASP A 311 -12.04 14.52 31.28
C ASP A 311 -11.66 15.90 30.70
N VAL A 312 -10.41 16.04 30.28
CA VAL A 312 -9.89 17.17 29.53
C VAL A 312 -9.25 16.64 28.23
N TYR A 313 -9.35 17.46 27.20
CA TYR A 313 -8.99 17.01 25.87
C TYR A 313 -7.95 17.94 25.25
N SER A 314 -7.12 17.37 24.41
CA SER A 314 -6.25 18.11 23.49
C SER A 314 -6.67 17.85 22.06
N ILE A 315 -6.49 18.84 21.22
CA ILE A 315 -6.74 18.78 19.78
C ILE A 315 -5.48 19.19 19.05
N GLY A 316 -5.02 18.33 18.15
CA GLY A 316 -4.00 18.68 17.16
C GLY A 316 -4.66 18.87 15.80
N VAL A 317 -4.23 19.89 15.07
CA VAL A 317 -4.80 20.24 13.77
C VAL A 317 -3.70 20.37 12.73
N ASP A 318 -3.81 19.60 11.67
CA ASP A 318 -3.08 19.79 10.43
C ASP A 318 -4.00 20.46 9.39
N VAL A 319 -3.49 21.47 8.68
CA VAL A 319 -4.30 22.36 7.84
C VAL A 319 -3.86 22.32 6.38
N ALA A 320 -4.76 21.84 5.52
CA ALA A 320 -4.61 21.88 4.07
C ALA A 320 -5.33 23.08 3.42
N ALA A 321 -5.04 23.31 2.15
CA ALA A 321 -5.64 24.41 1.36
C ALA A 321 -7.13 24.21 1.04
N GLY A 322 -7.68 23.01 1.17
CA GLY A 322 -9.07 22.70 0.81
C GLY A 322 -9.30 22.56 -0.71
N VAL A 323 -8.23 22.25 -1.49
CA VAL A 323 -8.28 22.15 -2.95
C VAL A 323 -8.22 20.69 -3.46
N ASN A 324 -8.75 19.77 -2.67
CA ASN A 324 -8.87 18.34 -3.01
C ASN A 324 -7.55 17.57 -3.20
N ARG A 325 -6.46 18.02 -2.57
CA ARG A 325 -5.16 17.32 -2.56
C ARG A 325 -4.89 16.68 -1.20
N ASP A 326 -4.63 17.51 -0.17
CA ASP A 326 -4.28 17.08 1.17
C ASP A 326 -5.49 17.17 2.09
N TYR A 327 -5.51 16.39 3.17
CA TYR A 327 -6.57 16.47 4.16
C TYR A 327 -6.28 17.56 5.19
N SER A 328 -7.31 18.34 5.55
CA SER A 328 -7.32 19.00 6.83
C SER A 328 -7.80 18.01 7.89
N VAL A 329 -7.04 17.84 8.96
CA VAL A 329 -7.31 16.85 10.01
C VAL A 329 -7.42 17.51 11.37
N ILE A 330 -8.47 17.15 12.14
CA ILE A 330 -8.63 17.48 13.55
C ILE A 330 -8.57 16.18 14.34
N TYR A 331 -7.58 16.02 15.21
CA TYR A 331 -7.34 14.83 16.00
C TYR A 331 -7.57 15.12 17.49
N VAL A 332 -8.56 14.46 18.11
CA VAL A 332 -8.96 14.72 19.49
C VAL A 332 -8.49 13.60 20.41
N VAL A 333 -7.74 13.95 21.46
CA VAL A 333 -7.17 13.01 22.42
C VAL A 333 -7.65 13.29 23.83
N SER A 334 -8.04 12.22 24.53
CA SER A 334 -8.40 12.22 25.95
C SER A 334 -7.17 12.26 26.84
N LYS A 335 -7.13 13.15 27.81
CA LYS A 335 -6.09 13.18 28.85
C LYS A 335 -6.20 12.01 29.84
N LYS A 336 -7.42 11.53 30.05
CA LYS A 336 -7.70 10.45 31.00
C LYS A 336 -7.25 9.10 30.50
N THR A 337 -7.46 8.83 29.19
CA THR A 337 -7.18 7.53 28.59
C THR A 337 -5.98 7.53 27.65
N TYR A 338 -5.46 8.70 27.24
CA TYR A 338 -4.44 8.89 26.21
C TYR A 338 -4.83 8.36 24.83
N ASN A 339 -6.06 7.93 24.63
CA ASN A 339 -6.53 7.45 23.34
C ASN A 339 -7.18 8.55 22.52
N CYS A 340 -7.19 8.35 21.21
CA CYS A 340 -8.00 9.13 20.30
C CYS A 340 -9.50 8.90 20.61
N VAL A 341 -10.27 9.97 20.69
CA VAL A 341 -11.71 9.90 20.95
C VAL A 341 -12.54 10.36 19.77
N ALA A 342 -11.99 11.17 18.88
CA ALA A 342 -12.64 11.56 17.64
C ALA A 342 -11.64 12.08 16.62
N ILE A 343 -11.96 11.94 15.33
CA ILE A 343 -11.17 12.44 14.22
C ILE A 343 -12.09 13.05 13.17
N TYR A 344 -11.73 14.24 12.70
CA TYR A 344 -12.31 14.85 11.52
C TYR A 344 -11.29 14.92 10.40
N ARG A 345 -11.69 14.54 9.16
CA ARG A 345 -10.85 14.59 7.96
C ARG A 345 -11.64 15.15 6.79
N SER A 346 -11.14 16.16 6.11
CA SER A 346 -11.77 16.68 4.90
C SER A 346 -10.75 17.23 3.90
N LYS A 347 -10.92 16.90 2.62
CA LYS A 347 -10.15 17.46 1.51
C LYS A 347 -10.74 18.78 0.96
N LEU A 348 -11.99 19.07 1.33
CA LEU A 348 -12.79 20.14 0.72
C LEU A 348 -13.01 21.34 1.64
N ILE A 349 -12.76 21.17 2.93
CA ILE A 349 -13.01 22.24 3.91
C ILE A 349 -11.98 23.37 3.75
N VAL A 350 -12.48 24.58 3.52
CA VAL A 350 -11.62 25.77 3.48
C VAL A 350 -11.16 26.17 4.89
N PRO A 351 -10.01 26.88 5.06
CA PRO A 351 -9.46 27.19 6.38
C PRO A 351 -10.41 27.92 7.33
N THR A 352 -11.24 28.83 6.86
CA THR A 352 -12.26 29.53 7.68
C THR A 352 -13.38 28.59 8.13
N GLY A 353 -13.80 27.66 7.27
CA GLY A 353 -14.76 26.61 7.60
C GLY A 353 -14.17 25.63 8.63
N LEU A 354 -12.89 25.29 8.49
CA LEU A 354 -12.17 24.44 9.43
C LEU A 354 -12.12 25.07 10.83
N ALA A 355 -11.87 26.38 10.93
CA ALA A 355 -11.87 27.10 12.21
C ALA A 355 -13.22 26.97 12.95
N LYS A 356 -14.35 27.11 12.24
CA LYS A 356 -15.69 26.88 12.80
C LYS A 356 -15.85 25.46 13.30
N ARG A 357 -15.41 24.48 12.50
CA ARG A 357 -15.49 23.07 12.86
C ARG A 357 -14.64 22.73 14.09
N ILE A 358 -13.43 23.31 14.19
CA ILE A 358 -12.56 23.20 15.38
C ILE A 358 -13.26 23.78 16.60
N GLN A 359 -13.84 24.97 16.50
CA GLN A 359 -14.56 25.61 17.62
C GLN A 359 -15.73 24.73 18.12
N GLU A 360 -16.54 24.17 17.23
CA GLU A 360 -17.64 23.25 17.57
C GLU A 360 -17.10 22.04 18.33
N ILE A 361 -16.16 21.30 17.71
CA ILE A 361 -15.57 20.09 18.32
C ILE A 361 -14.90 20.39 19.65
N ALA A 362 -14.08 21.45 19.70
CA ALA A 362 -13.38 21.82 20.92
C ALA A 362 -14.34 22.21 22.06
N THR A 363 -15.47 22.85 21.72
CA THR A 363 -16.51 23.20 22.70
C THR A 363 -17.19 21.96 23.23
N ASP A 364 -17.57 21.03 22.37
CA ASP A 364 -18.18 19.75 22.74
C ASP A 364 -17.27 18.91 23.64
N TYR A 365 -15.96 18.92 23.35
CA TYR A 365 -14.94 18.23 24.14
C TYR A 365 -14.38 19.12 25.27
N ASN A 366 -15.27 19.67 26.10
CA ASN A 366 -14.99 20.42 27.35
C ASN A 366 -14.07 21.62 27.15
N LYS A 367 -14.21 22.35 26.06
CA LYS A 367 -13.31 23.45 25.67
C LYS A 367 -11.85 22.97 25.57
N ALA A 368 -11.62 21.94 24.78
CA ALA A 368 -10.33 21.30 24.57
C ALA A 368 -9.22 22.33 24.25
N LEU A 369 -8.00 22.07 24.72
CA LEU A 369 -6.84 22.86 24.31
C LEU A 369 -6.48 22.51 22.85
N VAL A 370 -6.41 23.53 21.98
CA VAL A 370 -6.22 23.35 20.52
C VAL A 370 -4.83 23.78 20.11
N LEU A 371 -4.10 22.92 19.40
CA LEU A 371 -2.84 23.25 18.75
C LEU A 371 -3.03 23.16 17.24
N VAL A 372 -2.86 24.30 16.56
CA VAL A 372 -2.88 24.41 15.10
C VAL A 372 -1.48 24.75 14.63
N GLU A 373 -1.00 24.07 13.58
CA GLU A 373 0.26 24.43 12.95
C GLU A 373 0.14 25.79 12.24
N SER A 374 0.96 26.77 12.60
CA SER A 374 0.96 28.14 12.06
C SER A 374 1.70 28.27 10.72
N ASN A 375 1.47 27.33 9.80
CA ASN A 375 1.88 27.45 8.40
C ASN A 375 0.97 28.45 7.65
N ASN A 376 1.14 28.59 6.32
CA ASN A 376 0.40 29.55 5.50
C ASN A 376 -1.12 29.52 5.72
N PHE A 377 -1.74 28.34 5.73
CA PHE A 377 -3.19 28.16 5.91
C PHE A 377 -3.58 28.08 7.38
N GLY A 378 -2.71 27.59 8.24
CA GLY A 378 -2.95 27.53 9.68
C GLY A 378 -3.08 28.89 10.34
N ASN A 379 -2.36 29.90 9.85
CA ASN A 379 -2.53 31.27 10.31
C ASN A 379 -3.93 31.82 10.05
N VAL A 380 -4.55 31.43 8.93
CA VAL A 380 -5.95 31.81 8.64
C VAL A 380 -6.89 31.16 9.64
N VAL A 381 -6.69 29.87 9.95
CA VAL A 381 -7.48 29.14 10.96
C VAL A 381 -7.33 29.77 12.34
N LEU A 382 -6.10 30.07 12.78
CA LEU A 382 -5.82 30.67 14.08
C LEU A 382 -6.47 32.06 14.24
N ASN A 383 -6.40 32.89 13.20
CA ASN A 383 -7.03 34.21 13.22
C ASN A 383 -8.57 34.10 13.29
N GLU A 384 -9.15 33.16 12.51
CA GLU A 384 -10.59 32.94 12.53
C GLU A 384 -11.06 32.36 13.85
N LEU A 385 -10.33 31.44 14.49
CA LEU A 385 -10.65 30.93 15.84
C LEU A 385 -10.72 32.07 16.87
N ARG A 386 -9.75 32.99 16.83
CA ARG A 386 -9.76 34.17 17.72
C ARG A 386 -10.94 35.09 17.42
N HIS A 387 -11.29 35.25 16.16
CA HIS A 387 -12.45 36.05 15.73
C HIS A 387 -13.78 35.44 16.22
N LEU A 388 -13.85 34.11 16.21
CA LEU A 388 -14.98 33.35 16.75
C LEU A 388 -15.02 33.31 18.31
N GLY A 389 -14.05 33.94 18.97
CA GLY A 389 -13.97 34.00 20.43
C GLY A 389 -13.40 32.74 21.08
N TYR A 390 -12.72 31.88 20.33
CA TYR A 390 -12.03 30.72 20.87
C TYR A 390 -10.58 31.04 21.17
N TYR A 391 -10.19 31.08 22.44
CA TYR A 391 -8.86 31.50 22.91
C TYR A 391 -8.08 30.39 23.62
N ASN A 392 -8.68 29.19 23.83
CA ASN A 392 -7.95 28.07 24.42
C ASN A 392 -7.05 27.39 23.37
N ILE A 393 -6.10 28.20 22.85
CA ILE A 393 -5.16 27.83 21.82
C ILE A 393 -3.79 27.67 22.47
N TRP A 394 -3.11 26.56 22.15
CA TRP A 394 -1.77 26.27 22.64
C TRP A 394 -0.73 27.20 22.00
N GLN A 395 0.15 27.73 22.85
CA GLN A 395 1.25 28.61 22.43
C GLN A 395 2.52 28.26 23.18
N GLN A 396 3.66 28.45 22.54
CA GLN A 396 4.98 28.38 23.16
C GLN A 396 5.57 29.77 23.22
N ASP A 397 5.89 30.26 24.43
CA ASP A 397 6.43 31.58 24.65
C ASP A 397 5.60 32.69 23.94
N SER A 398 4.27 32.61 24.04
CA SER A 398 3.28 33.49 23.40
C SER A 398 3.31 33.49 21.86
N LYS A 399 3.87 32.44 21.24
CA LYS A 399 3.88 32.24 19.79
C LYS A 399 3.11 31.00 19.43
N ASP A 400 2.38 31.08 18.32
CA ASP A 400 1.72 29.92 17.73
C ASP A 400 2.76 28.91 17.24
N TRP A 401 2.40 27.63 17.20
CA TRP A 401 3.32 26.54 16.83
C TRP A 401 3.70 26.62 15.35
N LEU A 402 5.00 26.61 15.06
CA LEU A 402 5.54 26.45 13.72
C LEU A 402 6.37 25.18 13.66
N THR A 403 6.01 24.29 12.75
CA THR A 403 6.76 23.06 12.51
C THR A 403 8.01 23.36 11.69
N THR A 404 9.16 23.03 12.26
CA THR A 404 10.47 23.02 11.60
C THR A 404 10.97 21.59 11.53
N SER A 405 11.98 21.30 10.73
CA SER A 405 12.56 19.93 10.67
C SER A 405 12.94 19.42 12.06
N LYS A 406 13.46 20.28 12.93
CA LYS A 406 13.83 19.92 14.30
C LYS A 406 12.61 19.65 15.17
N SER A 407 11.64 20.56 15.21
CA SER A 407 10.44 20.40 16.04
C SER A 407 9.56 19.25 15.55
N LYS A 408 9.57 18.95 14.24
CA LYS A 408 8.91 17.78 13.64
C LYS A 408 9.50 16.47 14.16
N THR A 409 10.83 16.37 14.18
CA THR A 409 11.52 15.18 14.71
C THR A 409 11.22 15.02 16.21
N GLU A 410 11.38 16.09 17.02
CA GLU A 410 11.07 16.07 18.46
C GLU A 410 9.61 15.68 18.76
N MET A 411 8.68 16.14 17.93
CA MET A 411 7.25 15.81 18.04
C MET A 411 6.98 14.33 17.79
N PHE A 412 7.58 13.74 16.75
CA PHE A 412 7.44 12.31 16.47
C PHE A 412 8.21 11.43 17.44
N GLU A 413 9.37 11.86 17.96
CA GLU A 413 10.08 11.16 19.05
C GLU A 413 9.19 11.09 20.31
N ASN A 414 8.54 12.19 20.65
CA ASN A 414 7.59 12.20 21.76
C ASN A 414 6.42 11.23 21.52
N LEU A 415 5.82 11.23 20.34
CA LEU A 415 4.73 10.32 20.00
C LEU A 415 5.18 8.86 20.06
N LYS A 416 6.37 8.57 19.51
CA LYS A 416 6.97 7.22 19.55
C LYS A 416 7.16 6.72 20.97
N SER A 417 7.65 7.56 21.88
CA SER A 417 7.79 7.22 23.29
C SER A 417 6.43 6.92 23.93
N VAL A 418 5.40 7.71 23.65
CA VAL A 418 4.05 7.50 24.22
C VAL A 418 3.41 6.20 23.71
N ILE A 419 3.65 5.84 22.44
CA ILE A 419 3.22 4.57 21.87
C ILE A 419 3.98 3.42 22.53
N HIS A 420 5.31 3.48 22.55
CA HIS A 420 6.19 2.43 23.11
C HIS A 420 5.92 2.15 24.60
N ASP A 421 5.62 3.19 25.37
CA ASP A 421 5.31 3.08 26.80
C ASP A 421 3.89 2.52 27.04
N GLY A 422 3.13 2.21 26.00
CA GLY A 422 1.81 1.59 26.07
C GLY A 422 0.70 2.49 26.62
N TYR A 423 0.88 3.83 26.54
CA TYR A 423 -0.19 4.77 26.91
C TYR A 423 -1.34 4.76 25.92
N ILE A 424 -1.00 4.59 24.63
CA ILE A 424 -1.97 4.49 23.55
C ILE A 424 -2.34 3.01 23.38
N ARG A 425 -3.62 2.69 23.36
CA ARG A 425 -4.13 1.33 23.17
C ARG A 425 -4.80 1.12 21.84
N THR A 426 -5.37 2.18 21.30
CA THR A 426 -6.12 2.13 20.04
C THR A 426 -5.63 3.22 19.11
N ILE A 427 -5.48 2.88 17.85
CA ILE A 427 -5.16 3.80 16.77
C ILE A 427 -6.06 3.49 15.57
N ASP A 428 -6.50 4.50 14.87
CA ASP A 428 -7.22 4.29 13.63
C ASP A 428 -6.29 3.84 12.49
N MET A 429 -6.83 3.04 11.60
CA MET A 429 -6.08 2.42 10.51
C MET A 429 -5.37 3.43 9.61
N ILE A 430 -5.98 4.59 9.32
CA ILE A 430 -5.39 5.60 8.44
C ILE A 430 -4.15 6.20 9.12
N THR A 431 -4.30 6.66 10.36
CA THR A 431 -3.17 7.21 11.13
C THR A 431 -2.05 6.18 11.33
N TYR A 432 -2.40 4.92 11.60
CA TYR A 432 -1.42 3.84 11.68
C TYR A 432 -0.62 3.69 10.37
N GLN A 433 -1.29 3.68 9.22
CA GLN A 433 -0.64 3.56 7.92
C GLN A 433 0.26 4.75 7.62
N GLU A 434 -0.17 5.96 7.95
CA GLU A 434 0.63 7.17 7.77
C GLU A 434 1.88 7.17 8.68
N LEU A 435 1.76 6.78 9.96
CA LEU A 435 2.91 6.63 10.86
C LEU A 435 3.91 5.60 10.33
N ARG A 436 3.41 4.47 9.81
CA ARG A 436 4.24 3.43 9.18
C ARG A 436 4.94 3.89 7.91
N ALA A 437 4.42 4.90 7.21
CA ALA A 437 5.03 5.46 6.01
C ALA A 437 6.17 6.44 6.30
N LEU A 438 6.29 6.96 7.53
CA LEU A 438 7.31 7.92 7.91
C LEU A 438 8.72 7.31 7.90
N GLN A 439 9.68 8.01 7.33
CA GLN A 439 11.08 7.61 7.23
C GLN A 439 12.00 8.67 7.83
N LEU A 440 13.12 8.21 8.38
CA LEU A 440 14.21 9.08 8.80
C LEU A 440 15.11 9.37 7.59
N THR A 441 15.27 10.62 7.24
CA THR A 441 16.19 11.02 6.17
C THR A 441 17.65 10.96 6.63
N ASP A 442 18.59 10.95 5.69
CA ASP A 442 20.03 10.99 6.00
C ASP A 442 20.43 12.27 6.80
N LYS A 443 19.59 13.30 6.76
CA LYS A 443 19.76 14.55 7.52
C LYS A 443 19.15 14.49 8.92
N GLY A 444 18.54 13.35 9.30
CA GLY A 444 17.89 13.15 10.60
C GLY A 444 16.51 13.81 10.74
N SER A 445 15.86 14.19 9.63
CA SER A 445 14.46 14.63 9.64
C SER A 445 13.50 13.47 9.40
N VAL A 446 12.28 13.56 9.95
CA VAL A 446 11.22 12.58 9.76
C VAL A 446 10.29 13.07 8.65
N GLU A 447 10.22 12.33 7.56
CA GLU A 447 9.47 12.74 6.36
C GLU A 447 8.77 11.53 5.70
N ILE A 448 7.76 11.79 4.89
CA ILE A 448 7.26 10.82 3.92
C ILE A 448 8.10 10.97 2.65
N PRO A 449 8.61 9.88 2.08
CA PRO A 449 9.35 9.94 0.82
C PRO A 449 8.51 10.51 -0.32
N ASP A 450 9.09 11.38 -1.16
CA ASP A 450 8.43 12.06 -2.28
C ASP A 450 7.83 11.11 -3.34
N ASN A 451 8.23 9.84 -3.33
CA ASN A 451 7.74 8.82 -4.25
C ASN A 451 6.51 8.06 -3.72
N MET A 452 5.98 8.46 -2.58
CA MET A 452 4.75 7.90 -2.00
C MET A 452 3.60 8.89 -2.20
N ASP A 453 2.48 8.41 -2.74
CA ASP A 453 1.20 9.15 -2.82
C ASP A 453 0.52 9.26 -1.44
N SER A 454 1.27 9.05 -0.37
CA SER A 454 0.79 9.08 1.02
C SER A 454 1.15 10.40 1.66
N HIS A 455 0.18 11.03 2.28
CA HIS A 455 0.34 12.23 3.10
C HIS A 455 0.39 11.81 4.58
N ALA A 456 0.97 12.66 5.45
CA ALA A 456 1.08 12.38 6.89
C ALA A 456 0.10 13.22 7.72
N ASP A 457 -1.00 13.65 7.12
CA ASP A 457 -1.89 14.66 7.69
C ASP A 457 -2.49 14.20 9.04
N SER A 458 -2.94 12.94 9.14
CA SER A 458 -3.45 12.38 10.39
C SER A 458 -2.33 12.09 11.39
N ALA A 459 -1.17 11.64 10.92
CA ALA A 459 -0.01 11.40 11.77
C ALA A 459 0.53 12.72 12.36
N LEU A 460 0.54 13.80 11.57
CA LEU A 460 0.91 15.15 12.01
C LEU A 460 -0.10 15.67 13.04
N ALA A 461 -1.39 15.62 12.73
CA ALA A 461 -2.45 16.05 13.64
C ALA A 461 -2.42 15.26 14.96
N MET A 462 -2.19 13.93 14.91
CA MET A 462 -1.98 13.11 16.09
C MET A 462 -0.77 13.59 16.88
N ALA A 463 0.40 13.75 16.27
CA ALA A 463 1.60 14.16 16.96
C ALA A 463 1.46 15.54 17.62
N LEU A 464 0.81 16.51 16.94
CA LEU A 464 0.46 17.82 17.49
C LEU A 464 -0.47 17.69 18.71
N SER A 465 -1.45 16.79 18.67
CA SER A 465 -2.35 16.57 19.81
C SER A 465 -1.61 16.09 21.06
N TYR A 466 -0.57 15.23 20.91
CA TYR A 466 0.24 14.75 22.03
C TYR A 466 1.27 15.80 22.53
N VAL A 467 1.73 16.71 21.69
CA VAL A 467 2.47 17.91 22.16
C VAL A 467 1.56 18.74 23.04
N CYS A 468 0.38 19.02 22.60
CA CYS A 468 -0.64 19.79 23.31
C CYS A 468 -1.07 19.12 24.63
N LEU A 469 -1.23 17.78 24.62
CA LEU A 469 -1.69 16.97 25.76
C LEU A 469 -0.78 17.11 26.99
N LYS A 470 0.52 17.38 26.82
CA LYS A 470 1.46 17.62 27.92
C LYS A 470 1.12 18.85 28.75
N SER A 471 0.51 19.85 28.14
CA SER A 471 0.15 21.10 28.79
C SER A 471 -1.22 21.05 29.49
N VAL A 472 -1.97 19.96 29.28
CA VAL A 472 -3.30 19.77 29.86
C VAL A 472 -3.20 19.05 31.20
N THR A 473 -3.90 19.55 32.23
CA THR A 473 -3.89 18.99 33.59
C THR A 473 -5.28 18.48 33.99
N LEU A 474 -5.37 17.23 34.40
CA LEU A 474 -6.58 16.70 35.01
C LEU A 474 -6.77 17.25 36.42
N LYS A 475 -7.99 17.61 36.75
CA LYS A 475 -8.38 17.92 38.15
C LYS A 475 -8.56 16.67 39.01
N VAL A 476 -8.65 15.49 38.33
CA VAL A 476 -8.81 14.16 38.95
C VAL A 476 -7.61 13.31 38.60
N LYS A 477 -7.19 12.40 39.50
CA LYS A 477 -6.08 11.46 39.18
C LYS A 477 -6.43 10.67 37.94
N PRO A 478 -5.48 10.59 36.94
CA PRO A 478 -5.70 9.83 35.73
C PRO A 478 -5.98 8.37 36.05
N PHE A 479 -6.92 7.76 35.33
CA PHE A 479 -7.11 6.31 35.38
C PHE A 479 -5.89 5.66 34.72
N LEU A 480 -4.98 5.17 35.56
CA LEU A 480 -3.87 4.33 35.11
C LEU A 480 -4.36 2.87 35.17
N PRO A 481 -4.33 2.13 34.08
CA PRO A 481 -4.66 0.69 34.12
C PRO A 481 -3.74 -0.04 35.10
N ASN A 482 -4.23 -1.10 35.74
CA ASN A 482 -3.53 -1.85 36.81
C ASN A 482 -2.14 -2.42 36.40
N TRP A 483 -1.83 -2.48 35.10
CA TRP A 483 -0.55 -2.95 34.58
C TRP A 483 0.48 -1.82 34.38
N VAL A 484 0.06 -0.54 34.40
CA VAL A 484 1.00 0.58 34.35
C VAL A 484 1.56 0.84 35.73
N ASN A 485 2.86 0.59 35.90
CA ASN A 485 3.53 0.83 37.15
C ASN A 485 3.61 2.35 37.42
N ALA A 486 2.76 2.85 38.33
CA ALA A 486 2.65 4.27 38.66
C ALA A 486 4.00 4.95 39.01
N LYS A 487 4.98 4.17 39.51
CA LYS A 487 6.35 4.65 39.80
C LYS A 487 7.17 4.91 38.54
N GLN A 488 6.89 4.17 37.46
CA GLN A 488 7.59 4.35 36.17
C GLN A 488 7.07 5.60 35.46
N VAL A 489 5.75 5.83 35.49
CA VAL A 489 5.10 7.02 34.93
C VAL A 489 5.59 8.30 35.62
N ALA A 490 5.64 8.31 36.95
CA ALA A 490 6.11 9.44 37.71
C ALA A 490 7.59 9.79 37.42
N ARG A 491 8.45 8.78 37.19
CA ARG A 491 9.86 9.01 36.79
C ARG A 491 9.99 9.57 35.38
N THR A 492 9.19 9.10 34.43
CA THR A 492 9.23 9.62 33.05
C THR A 492 8.74 11.07 33.00
N ILE A 493 7.66 11.41 33.74
CA ILE A 493 7.13 12.78 33.82
C ILE A 493 8.13 13.70 34.53
N GLN A 494 8.81 13.26 35.60
CA GLN A 494 9.83 14.06 36.29
C GLN A 494 11.09 14.24 35.47
N ASN A 495 11.56 13.21 34.75
CA ASN A 495 12.76 13.32 33.90
C ASN A 495 12.56 14.20 32.68
N THR A 496 11.37 14.17 32.04
CA THR A 496 11.04 15.08 30.94
C THR A 496 10.79 16.50 31.40
N GLY A 497 10.21 16.70 32.57
CA GLY A 497 10.05 18.04 33.18
C GLY A 497 11.37 18.66 33.62
N ALA A 498 12.32 17.86 34.13
CA ALA A 498 13.64 18.34 34.56
C ALA A 498 14.55 18.70 33.38
N ALA A 499 14.43 18.03 32.24
CA ALA A 499 15.21 18.35 31.03
C ALA A 499 14.83 19.70 30.39
N ILE A 500 13.59 20.15 30.61
CA ILE A 500 13.10 21.45 30.11
C ILE A 500 13.44 22.60 31.09
N GLY A 501 13.62 22.29 32.39
CA GLY A 501 13.91 23.26 33.43
C GLY A 501 15.39 23.66 33.60
N GLN A 502 16.34 22.90 33.08
CA GLN A 502 17.79 23.16 33.29
C GLN A 502 18.49 23.99 32.22
N LYS A 503 17.80 24.52 31.21
CA LYS A 503 18.39 25.49 30.23
C LYS A 503 18.00 26.93 30.45
N ARG A 504 17.71 27.33 31.69
CA ARG A 504 17.61 28.77 32.07
C ARG A 504 18.58 29.07 33.20
N ARG A 505 19.86 29.18 32.85
CA ARG A 505 20.89 30.03 33.51
C ARG A 505 22.17 29.94 32.67
N TYR A 506 22.33 30.91 31.84
CA TYR A 506 23.50 31.71 31.41
C TYR A 506 23.14 32.37 30.08
#